data_1925990a8c944eeaad1f8bb51c88eeb4
#
_entry.id   1925990a8c944eeaad1f8bb51c88eeb4
#
_cell.length_a   1.000
_cell.length_b   1.000
_cell.length_c   1.000
_cell.angle_alpha   90.00
_cell.angle_beta   90.00
_cell.angle_gamma   90.00
#
_symmetry.space_group_name_H-M   'P 1'
#
loop_
_entity.id
_entity.type
_entity.pdbx_description
1 polymer ?
#
loop_
_entity_poly.entity_id
_entity_poly.type
_entity_poly.pdbx_seq_one_letter_code
_entity_poly.pdbx_strand_id
1 'polypeptide(L)'
;EIRLSLVGSEMCIRDSTCVAKNMKMPAIQVMTSMALRDDVLQGESYYMREIKYLKRMLDELETGEPMLFVIDEILKGTNTRERLAASNAILSYMVQKQGFLLIATHDLELVYALKNRYDTYYFDSQVHEKDIVFPYKIRRGIVGKTNAIDLMELLDFPEEITDQARREVGKR
;
A
#
# COMPACT_ATOMS: atom_id res chain seq x y z
N GLU A 1 9.34 -17.60 2.32
CA GLU A 1 9.68 -16.23 1.89
C GLU A 1 8.77 -15.88 0.71
N ILE A 2 7.68 -15.15 0.98
CA ILE A 2 6.74 -14.70 -0.04
C ILE A 2 7.36 -13.46 -0.67
N ARG A 3 7.87 -13.57 -1.88
CA ARG A 3 8.18 -12.39 -2.70
C ARG A 3 6.86 -11.90 -3.31
N LEU A 4 6.26 -10.91 -2.72
CA LEU A 4 5.19 -10.14 -3.35
C LEU A 4 5.83 -9.18 -4.34
N SER A 5 6.07 -9.66 -5.57
CA SER A 5 6.31 -8.78 -6.70
C SER A 5 4.95 -8.34 -7.22
N LEU A 6 4.56 -7.10 -6.93
CA LEU A 6 3.25 -6.54 -7.27
C LEU A 6 3.09 -6.17 -8.76
N VAL A 7 4.09 -6.41 -9.60
CA VAL A 7 4.01 -6.18 -11.05
C VAL A 7 3.79 -7.53 -11.74
N GLY A 8 2.59 -7.75 -12.23
CA GLY A 8 2.22 -8.96 -12.98
C GLY A 8 1.55 -10.07 -12.18
N SER A 9 1.19 -9.84 -10.91
CA SER A 9 0.62 -10.86 -10.03
C SER A 9 -0.78 -11.34 -10.42
N GLU A 10 -1.56 -10.56 -11.16
CA GLU A 10 -2.90 -10.97 -11.59
C GLU A 10 -2.89 -12.18 -12.53
N MET A 11 -1.87 -12.33 -13.38
CA MET A 11 -1.73 -13.54 -14.22
C MET A 11 -1.21 -14.74 -13.43
N CYS A 12 -0.30 -14.54 -12.47
CA CYS A 12 0.29 -15.62 -11.69
C CYS A 12 -0.71 -16.31 -10.76
N ILE A 13 -1.70 -15.61 -10.26
CA ILE A 13 -2.75 -16.17 -9.39
C ILE A 13 -3.69 -17.09 -10.20
N ARG A 14 -3.86 -16.83 -11.49
CA ARG A 14 -4.72 -17.62 -12.38
C ARG A 14 -4.06 -18.87 -12.94
N ASP A 15 -2.74 -18.89 -13.08
CA ASP A 15 -2.04 -19.89 -13.91
C ASP A 15 -1.15 -20.88 -13.15
N SER A 16 -1.42 -21.13 -11.89
CA SER A 16 -0.80 -22.23 -11.12
C SER A 16 0.70 -22.12 -10.84
N THR A 17 1.40 -21.08 -11.29
CA THR A 17 2.81 -20.87 -11.01
C THR A 17 3.03 -19.80 -9.96
N CYS A 18 3.62 -20.14 -8.82
CA CYS A 18 4.01 -19.18 -7.80
C CYS A 18 5.52 -18.89 -7.87
N VAL A 19 5.92 -17.64 -7.58
CA VAL A 19 7.33 -17.23 -7.47
C VAL A 19 7.99 -17.65 -6.15
N ALA A 20 7.32 -18.49 -5.39
CA ALA A 20 7.80 -19.05 -4.12
C ALA A 20 8.25 -20.51 -4.30
N LYS A 21 9.19 -20.97 -3.45
CA LYS A 21 9.64 -22.37 -3.45
C LYS A 21 8.50 -23.33 -3.09
N ASN A 22 7.63 -22.92 -2.18
CA ASN A 22 6.44 -23.64 -1.78
C ASN A 22 5.33 -22.63 -1.50
N MET A 23 4.12 -22.94 -1.94
CA MET A 23 2.92 -22.17 -1.63
C MET A 23 1.79 -23.14 -1.27
N LYS A 24 1.11 -22.88 -0.15
CA LYS A 24 -0.09 -23.59 0.26
C LYS A 24 -1.16 -22.56 0.57
N MET A 25 -2.22 -22.56 -0.22
CA MET A 25 -3.32 -21.60 -0.10
C MET A 25 -4.64 -22.33 -0.34
N PRO A 26 -5.70 -22.03 0.43
CA PRO A 26 -7.04 -22.52 0.12
C PRO A 26 -7.54 -21.91 -1.19
N ALA A 27 -8.54 -22.54 -1.81
CA ALA A 27 -9.27 -21.92 -2.93
C ALA A 27 -10.07 -20.73 -2.38
N ILE A 28 -9.64 -19.51 -2.70
CA ILE A 28 -10.28 -18.27 -2.27
C ILE A 28 -10.47 -17.35 -3.47
N GLN A 29 -11.47 -16.47 -3.39
CA GLN A 29 -11.63 -15.38 -4.35
C GLN A 29 -10.66 -14.24 -4.01
N VAL A 30 -10.20 -13.53 -5.05
CA VAL A 30 -9.27 -12.40 -4.89
C VAL A 30 -9.88 -11.14 -5.48
N MET A 31 -9.91 -10.06 -4.71
CA MET A 31 -10.23 -8.73 -5.19
C MET A 31 -9.05 -7.79 -4.98
N THR A 32 -8.69 -7.03 -6.02
CA THR A 32 -7.53 -6.14 -5.96
C THR A 32 -7.94 -4.70 -6.28
N SER A 33 -7.52 -3.75 -5.46
CA SER A 33 -7.58 -2.31 -5.75
C SER A 33 -6.16 -1.81 -5.94
N MET A 34 -5.68 -1.90 -7.18
CA MET A 34 -4.32 -1.53 -7.56
C MET A 34 -4.37 -0.67 -8.82
N ALA A 35 -3.61 0.43 -8.81
CA ALA A 35 -3.34 1.28 -9.99
C ALA A 35 -4.55 1.47 -10.94
N LEU A 36 -5.69 1.93 -10.39
CA LEU A 36 -6.82 2.32 -11.21
C LEU A 36 -6.35 3.41 -12.19
N ARG A 37 -6.58 3.23 -13.49
CA ARG A 37 -6.27 4.24 -14.50
C ARG A 37 -7.45 5.18 -14.67
N ASP A 38 -7.15 6.46 -14.94
CA ASP A 38 -8.17 7.40 -15.35
C ASP A 38 -8.82 6.94 -16.67
N ASP A 39 -10.13 6.83 -16.68
CA ASP A 39 -10.89 6.60 -17.89
C ASP A 39 -11.52 7.93 -18.34
N VAL A 40 -10.72 8.69 -19.06
CA VAL A 40 -11.11 10.03 -19.55
C VAL A 40 -12.33 9.95 -20.46
N LEU A 41 -12.58 8.79 -21.09
CA LEU A 41 -13.71 8.60 -22.02
C LEU A 41 -15.06 8.48 -21.31
N GLN A 42 -15.09 8.05 -20.05
CA GLN A 42 -16.34 7.90 -19.29
C GLN A 42 -16.67 9.11 -18.42
N GLY A 43 -15.81 10.14 -18.36
CA GLY A 43 -16.05 11.37 -17.59
C GLY A 43 -16.10 11.15 -16.06
N GLU A 44 -15.68 9.98 -15.59
CA GLU A 44 -15.67 9.64 -14.17
C GLU A 44 -14.30 9.90 -13.57
N SER A 45 -14.26 10.65 -12.46
CA SER A 45 -12.99 10.93 -11.77
C SER A 45 -12.40 9.67 -11.16
N TYR A 46 -11.07 9.59 -11.14
CA TYR A 46 -10.30 8.55 -10.48
C TYR A 46 -10.82 8.24 -9.06
N TYR A 47 -11.07 9.29 -8.27
CA TYR A 47 -11.56 9.18 -6.90
C TYR A 47 -12.95 8.52 -6.81
N MET A 48 -13.86 8.85 -7.70
CA MET A 48 -15.21 8.25 -7.71
C MET A 48 -15.13 6.75 -8.03
N ARG A 49 -14.28 6.35 -8.96
CA ARG A 49 -14.06 4.93 -9.29
C ARG A 49 -13.46 4.17 -8.12
N GLU A 50 -12.49 4.76 -7.44
CA GLU A 50 -11.87 4.18 -6.25
C GLU A 50 -12.91 3.94 -5.15
N ILE A 51 -13.77 4.92 -4.86
CA ILE A 51 -14.87 4.78 -3.89
C ILE A 51 -15.84 3.65 -4.29
N LYS A 52 -16.27 3.61 -5.56
CA LYS A 52 -17.17 2.56 -6.05
C LYS A 52 -16.54 1.18 -5.91
N TYR A 53 -15.25 1.07 -6.18
CA TYR A 53 -14.53 -0.19 -6.07
C TYR A 53 -14.40 -0.64 -4.61
N LEU A 54 -14.06 0.27 -3.70
CA LEU A 54 -14.04 0.01 -2.26
C LEU A 54 -15.42 -0.38 -1.74
N LYS A 55 -16.49 0.28 -2.21
CA LYS A 55 -17.87 -0.10 -1.87
C LYS A 55 -18.17 -1.54 -2.30
N ARG A 56 -17.78 -1.91 -3.52
CA ARG A 56 -17.94 -3.29 -4.01
C ARG A 56 -17.15 -4.28 -3.15
N MET A 57 -15.91 -3.95 -2.75
CA MET A 57 -15.13 -4.79 -1.83
C MET A 57 -15.84 -5.00 -0.49
N LEU A 58 -16.45 -3.94 0.05
CA LEU A 58 -17.22 -4.03 1.30
C LEU A 58 -18.48 -4.90 1.12
N ASP A 59 -19.17 -4.80 0.00
CA ASP A 59 -20.36 -5.62 -0.28
C ASP A 59 -19.99 -7.10 -0.38
N GLU A 60 -18.90 -7.44 -1.05
CA GLU A 60 -18.39 -8.81 -1.13
C GLU A 60 -17.93 -9.33 0.24
N LEU A 61 -17.30 -8.48 1.05
CA LEU A 61 -16.88 -8.84 2.41
C LEU A 61 -18.06 -9.21 3.32
N GLU A 62 -19.23 -8.60 3.10
CA GLU A 62 -20.46 -8.91 3.86
C GLU A 62 -21.06 -10.26 3.50
N THR A 63 -20.68 -10.87 2.38
CA THR A 63 -21.16 -12.23 2.02
C THR A 63 -20.63 -13.30 2.97
N GLY A 64 -19.52 -13.02 3.67
CA GLY A 64 -18.86 -13.96 4.58
C GLY A 64 -18.06 -15.06 3.88
N GLU A 65 -17.96 -15.03 2.54
CA GLU A 65 -17.14 -15.97 1.78
C GLU A 65 -15.64 -15.69 2.00
N PRO A 66 -14.80 -16.74 2.04
CA PRO A 66 -13.36 -16.56 2.19
C PRO A 66 -12.76 -15.80 1.00
N MET A 67 -12.27 -14.59 1.23
CA MET A 67 -11.72 -13.72 0.19
C MET A 67 -10.36 -13.15 0.61
N LEU A 68 -9.51 -12.87 -0.37
CA LEU A 68 -8.30 -12.06 -0.24
C LEU A 68 -8.54 -10.70 -0.90
N PHE A 69 -8.43 -9.65 -0.11
CA PHE A 69 -8.47 -8.28 -0.58
C PHE A 69 -7.04 -7.72 -0.61
N VAL A 70 -6.62 -7.21 -1.76
CA VAL A 70 -5.33 -6.55 -1.94
C VAL A 70 -5.57 -5.09 -2.32
N ILE A 71 -5.12 -4.18 -1.46
CA ILE A 71 -5.30 -2.73 -1.66
C ILE A 71 -3.91 -2.08 -1.71
N ASP A 72 -3.63 -1.40 -2.82
CA ASP A 72 -2.41 -0.63 -3.00
C ASP A 72 -2.75 0.85 -2.98
N GLU A 73 -2.47 1.49 -1.84
CA GLU A 73 -2.81 2.87 -1.54
C GLU A 73 -4.33 3.15 -1.58
N ILE A 74 -4.91 3.43 -0.44
CA ILE A 74 -6.34 3.67 -0.32
C ILE A 74 -6.69 5.16 -0.41
N LEU A 75 -7.70 5.51 -1.23
CA LEU A 75 -8.28 6.86 -1.38
C LEU A 75 -7.27 7.94 -1.80
N LYS A 76 -6.40 7.65 -2.78
CA LYS A 76 -5.38 8.60 -3.27
C LYS A 76 -5.95 9.92 -3.82
N GLY A 77 -7.17 9.92 -4.31
CA GLY A 77 -7.76 11.03 -5.06
C GLY A 77 -8.34 12.18 -4.21
N THR A 78 -8.12 12.21 -2.88
CA THR A 78 -8.65 13.27 -2.01
C THR A 78 -7.57 13.90 -1.12
N ASN A 79 -7.95 14.94 -0.35
CA ASN A 79 -7.04 15.59 0.57
C ASN A 79 -6.60 14.66 1.72
N THR A 80 -5.41 14.90 2.26
CA THR A 80 -4.76 14.01 3.23
C THR A 80 -5.61 13.78 4.48
N ARG A 81 -6.27 14.81 5.02
CA ARG A 81 -7.05 14.68 6.27
C ARG A 81 -8.28 13.79 6.09
N GLU A 82 -9.05 14.00 5.01
CA GLU A 82 -10.21 13.19 4.70
C GLU A 82 -9.81 11.77 4.32
N ARG A 83 -8.74 11.62 3.53
CA ARG A 83 -8.17 10.33 3.16
C ARG A 83 -7.84 9.49 4.38
N LEU A 84 -7.05 10.02 5.32
CA LEU A 84 -6.66 9.30 6.53
C LEU A 84 -7.86 8.92 7.39
N ALA A 85 -8.82 9.83 7.57
CA ALA A 85 -10.03 9.56 8.36
C ALA A 85 -10.89 8.46 7.71
N ALA A 86 -11.17 8.56 6.41
CA ALA A 86 -11.97 7.58 5.68
C ALA A 86 -11.27 6.23 5.59
N SER A 87 -9.97 6.21 5.27
CA SER A 87 -9.17 4.98 5.20
C SER A 87 -9.13 4.27 6.54
N ASN A 88 -8.90 4.99 7.64
CA ASN A 88 -8.91 4.40 8.97
C ASN A 88 -10.28 3.80 9.31
N ALA A 89 -11.38 4.48 8.97
CA ALA A 89 -12.73 3.96 9.21
C ALA A 89 -13.02 2.70 8.40
N ILE A 90 -12.72 2.71 7.10
CA ILE A 90 -12.93 1.58 6.20
C ILE A 90 -12.11 0.37 6.67
N LEU A 91 -10.80 0.53 6.88
CA LEU A 91 -9.93 -0.57 7.28
C LEU A 91 -10.26 -1.08 8.69
N SER A 92 -10.67 -0.20 9.60
CA SER A 92 -11.16 -0.62 10.93
C SER A 92 -12.44 -1.42 10.88
N TYR A 93 -13.30 -1.18 9.89
CA TYR A 93 -14.49 -1.96 9.64
C TYR A 93 -14.13 -3.33 9.01
N MET A 94 -13.31 -3.32 7.97
CA MET A 94 -12.95 -4.54 7.23
C MET A 94 -12.28 -5.59 8.13
N VAL A 95 -11.41 -5.19 9.05
CA VAL A 95 -10.70 -6.12 9.94
C VAL A 95 -11.61 -6.85 10.94
N GLN A 96 -12.83 -6.36 11.15
CA GLN A 96 -13.82 -7.03 12.03
C GLN A 96 -14.59 -8.15 11.32
N LYS A 97 -14.42 -8.27 10.02
CA LYS A 97 -15.10 -9.26 9.17
C LYS A 97 -14.17 -10.43 8.85
N GLN A 98 -14.76 -11.50 8.32
CA GLN A 98 -13.98 -12.66 7.85
C GLN A 98 -13.39 -12.38 6.48
N GLY A 99 -12.05 -12.37 6.38
CA GLY A 99 -11.34 -12.14 5.12
C GLY A 99 -9.85 -11.93 5.37
N PHE A 100 -9.06 -12.12 4.32
CA PHE A 100 -7.65 -11.80 4.33
C PHE A 100 -7.46 -10.43 3.68
N LEU A 101 -6.79 -9.51 4.40
CA LEU A 101 -6.54 -8.15 3.92
C LEU A 101 -5.04 -7.92 3.81
N LEU A 102 -4.60 -7.58 2.62
CA LEU A 102 -3.23 -7.16 2.34
C LEU A 102 -3.26 -5.72 1.85
N ILE A 103 -2.66 -4.81 2.61
CA ILE A 103 -2.72 -3.38 2.35
C ILE A 103 -1.30 -2.84 2.25
N ALA A 104 -0.99 -2.21 1.13
CA ALA A 104 0.22 -1.43 0.96
C ALA A 104 -0.10 0.05 1.08
N THR A 105 0.71 0.80 1.81
CA THR A 105 0.57 2.25 1.94
C THR A 105 1.88 2.90 2.37
N HIS A 106 2.07 4.15 1.98
CA HIS A 106 3.15 5.02 2.46
C HIS A 106 2.70 5.97 3.58
N ASP A 107 1.42 5.96 3.96
CA ASP A 107 0.86 6.79 5.02
C ASP A 107 1.19 6.21 6.42
N LEU A 108 2.29 6.64 7.01
CA LEU A 108 2.71 6.17 8.33
C LEU A 108 1.68 6.49 9.43
N GLU A 109 0.96 7.62 9.33
CA GLU A 109 -0.10 7.97 10.28
C GLU A 109 -1.21 6.91 10.29
N LEU A 110 -1.61 6.41 9.10
CA LEU A 110 -2.58 5.33 8.98
C LEU A 110 -2.05 4.02 9.57
N VAL A 111 -0.78 3.68 9.29
CA VAL A 111 -0.12 2.49 9.85
C VAL A 111 -0.09 2.54 11.38
N TYR A 112 0.28 3.69 11.96
CA TYR A 112 0.30 3.86 13.43
C TYR A 112 -1.11 3.77 14.04
N ALA A 113 -2.13 4.30 13.37
CA ALA A 113 -3.52 4.22 13.85
C ALA A 113 -4.04 2.78 13.87
N LEU A 114 -3.58 1.93 12.95
CA LEU A 114 -4.07 0.57 12.75
C LEU A 114 -3.16 -0.53 13.32
N LYS A 115 -1.98 -0.21 13.84
CA LYS A 115 -0.95 -1.18 14.28
C LYS A 115 -1.41 -2.23 15.30
N ASN A 116 -2.47 -1.95 16.06
CA ASN A 116 -3.03 -2.88 17.04
C ASN A 116 -4.10 -3.81 16.45
N ARG A 117 -4.47 -3.61 15.18
CA ARG A 117 -5.50 -4.36 14.47
C ARG A 117 -4.94 -5.14 13.29
N TYR A 118 -3.79 -4.72 12.76
CA TYR A 118 -3.09 -5.32 11.63
C TYR A 118 -1.67 -5.69 12.02
N ASP A 119 -1.18 -6.81 11.51
CA ASP A 119 0.25 -7.09 11.49
C ASP A 119 0.94 -6.15 10.50
N THR A 120 1.95 -5.43 10.95
CA THR A 120 2.67 -4.44 10.15
C THR A 120 3.99 -5.00 9.62
N TYR A 121 4.26 -4.71 8.37
CA TYR A 121 5.50 -5.08 7.70
C TYR A 121 6.00 -3.91 6.85
N TYR A 122 7.30 -3.89 6.57
CA TYR A 122 7.91 -2.87 5.72
C TYR A 122 9.02 -3.45 4.86
N PHE A 123 9.33 -2.76 3.77
CA PHE A 123 10.54 -2.98 2.99
C PHE A 123 11.55 -1.91 3.34
N ASP A 124 12.77 -2.35 3.62
CA ASP A 124 13.88 -1.47 3.95
C ASP A 124 14.60 -1.00 2.69
N SER A 125 15.20 0.17 2.76
CA SER A 125 16.14 0.67 1.77
C SER A 125 17.41 1.14 2.47
N GLN A 126 18.54 0.87 1.87
CA GLN A 126 19.86 1.23 2.41
C GLN A 126 20.47 2.30 1.52
N VAL A 127 20.69 3.47 2.10
CA VAL A 127 21.38 4.56 1.42
C VAL A 127 22.89 4.38 1.63
N HIS A 128 23.63 4.25 0.55
CA HIS A 128 25.07 4.30 0.49
C HIS A 128 25.50 5.63 -0.13
N GLU A 129 26.75 6.03 0.05
CA GLU A 129 27.27 7.33 -0.35
C GLU A 129 26.98 7.75 -1.82
N LYS A 130 26.72 6.79 -2.70
CA LYS A 130 26.46 7.02 -4.15
C LYS A 130 25.31 6.19 -4.72
N ASP A 131 24.57 5.45 -3.89
CA ASP A 131 23.55 4.55 -4.41
C ASP A 131 22.50 4.22 -3.33
N ILE A 132 21.31 3.82 -3.76
CA ILE A 132 20.28 3.27 -2.88
C ILE A 132 20.02 1.82 -3.24
N VAL A 133 20.27 0.94 -2.30
CA VAL A 133 20.03 -0.48 -2.46
C VAL A 133 18.68 -0.84 -1.85
N PHE A 134 17.83 -1.46 -2.65
CA PHE A 134 16.55 -2.02 -2.22
C PHE A 134 16.69 -3.54 -2.09
N PRO A 135 16.87 -4.08 -0.88
CA PRO A 135 17.04 -5.52 -0.68
C PRO A 135 15.81 -6.36 -1.01
N TYR A 136 14.66 -5.71 -1.19
CA TYR A 136 13.34 -6.35 -1.44
C TYR A 136 13.00 -7.45 -0.42
N LYS A 137 13.45 -7.26 0.83
CA LYS A 137 13.16 -8.16 1.93
C LYS A 137 12.12 -7.56 2.84
N ILE A 138 11.03 -8.29 3.04
CA ILE A 138 9.97 -7.90 3.98
C ILE A 138 10.47 -8.09 5.42
N ARG A 139 10.22 -7.11 6.27
CA ARG A 139 10.53 -7.13 7.71
C ARG A 139 9.27 -6.82 8.50
N ARG A 140 9.12 -7.44 9.67
CA ARG A 140 8.03 -7.15 10.59
C ARG A 140 8.30 -5.85 11.33
N GLY A 141 7.27 -5.00 11.45
CA GLY A 141 7.32 -3.72 12.14
C GLY A 141 6.92 -2.56 11.24
N ILE A 142 7.26 -1.35 11.67
CA ILE A 142 6.98 -0.10 10.96
C ILE A 142 8.32 0.54 10.60
N VAL A 143 8.44 1.07 9.38
CA VAL A 143 9.65 1.76 8.94
C VAL A 143 9.92 2.97 9.83
N GLY A 144 11.15 3.09 10.32
CA GLY A 144 11.53 4.18 11.23
C GLY A 144 12.02 5.44 10.52
N LYS A 145 12.45 5.34 9.26
CA LYS A 145 13.03 6.44 8.50
C LYS A 145 12.59 6.38 7.04
N THR A 146 12.22 7.52 6.48
CA THR A 146 11.92 7.67 5.05
C THR A 146 13.14 8.27 4.34
N ASN A 147 13.37 7.90 3.08
CA ASN A 147 14.58 8.25 2.32
C ASN A 147 14.31 9.24 1.18
N ALA A 148 13.15 9.91 1.16
CA ALA A 148 12.79 10.79 0.06
C ALA A 148 13.79 11.95 -0.13
N ILE A 149 14.23 12.57 0.98
CA ILE A 149 15.20 13.67 0.92
C ILE A 149 16.60 13.16 0.61
N ASP A 150 16.98 12.00 1.17
CA ASP A 150 18.26 11.35 0.87
C ASP A 150 18.36 10.99 -0.63
N LEU A 151 17.23 10.62 -1.27
CA LEU A 151 17.12 10.43 -2.73
C LEU A 151 17.34 11.72 -3.52
N MET A 152 16.80 12.84 -3.05
CA MET A 152 16.99 14.13 -3.71
C MET A 152 18.47 14.54 -3.66
N GLU A 153 19.14 14.34 -2.54
CA GLU A 153 20.58 14.59 -2.41
C GLU A 153 21.41 13.70 -3.34
N LEU A 154 21.05 12.41 -3.44
CA LEU A 154 21.73 11.47 -4.34
C LEU A 154 21.58 11.86 -5.82
N LEU A 155 20.48 12.52 -6.18
CA LEU A 155 20.20 13.01 -7.54
C LEU A 155 20.70 14.44 -7.78
N ASP A 156 21.61 14.94 -6.94
CA ASP A 156 22.23 16.25 -7.04
C ASP A 156 21.24 17.42 -7.06
N PHE A 157 20.14 17.33 -6.29
CA PHE A 157 19.26 18.49 -6.08
C PHE A 157 20.03 19.59 -5.34
N PRO A 158 19.76 20.88 -5.63
CA PRO A 158 20.40 22.00 -4.93
C PRO A 158 20.28 21.86 -3.41
N GLU A 159 21.39 22.07 -2.68
CA GLU A 159 21.45 21.96 -1.21
C GLU A 159 20.40 22.82 -0.51
N GLU A 160 20.11 24.02 -1.06
CA GLU A 160 19.07 24.90 -0.54
C GLU A 160 17.70 24.22 -0.44
N ILE A 161 17.34 23.38 -1.43
CA ILE A 161 16.06 22.66 -1.48
C ILE A 161 16.07 21.52 -0.46
N THR A 162 17.11 20.72 -0.42
CA THR A 162 17.20 19.56 0.47
C THR A 162 17.30 19.98 1.93
N ASP A 163 18.04 21.05 2.23
CA ASP A 163 18.13 21.66 3.56
C ASP A 163 16.79 22.23 4.02
N GLN A 164 16.08 22.91 3.13
CA GLN A 164 14.74 23.40 3.46
C GLN A 164 13.80 22.25 3.78
N ALA A 165 13.78 21.20 2.95
CA ALA A 165 12.95 20.02 3.16
C ALA A 165 13.27 19.33 4.50
N ARG A 166 14.54 19.16 4.86
CA ARG A 166 14.96 18.59 6.15
C ARG A 166 14.49 19.43 7.34
N ARG A 167 14.58 20.76 7.24
CA ARG A 167 14.08 21.67 8.30
C ARG A 167 12.58 21.56 8.49
N GLU A 168 11.82 21.37 7.43
CA GLU A 168 10.36 21.21 7.52
C GLU A 168 9.93 19.88 8.11
N VAL A 169 10.59 18.79 7.74
CA VAL A 169 10.34 17.46 8.34
C VAL A 169 10.71 17.43 9.83
N GLY A 170 11.78 18.10 10.24
CA GLY A 170 12.22 18.17 11.64
C GLY A 170 11.34 19.03 12.55
N LYS A 171 10.37 19.78 12.00
CA LYS A 171 9.41 20.62 12.76
C LYS A 171 8.11 19.89 13.14
N ARG A 172 7.89 18.68 12.65
CA ARG A 172 6.74 17.83 12.96
C ARG A 172 7.11 16.81 14.01
#